data_b4906ad15c7e86f0e61237d9de50fae0
#
_entry.id   b4906ad15c7e86f0e61237d9de50fae0
#
_cell.length_a   1.000
_cell.length_b   1.000
_cell.length_c   1.000
_cell.angle_alpha   90.00
_cell.angle_beta   90.00
_cell.angle_gamma   90.00
#
_symmetry.space_group_name_H-M   'P 1'
#
loop_
_entity.id
_entity.type
_entity.pdbx_description
1 polymer ?
#
loop_
_entity_poly.entity_id
_entity_poly.type
_entity_poly.pdbx_seq_one_letter_code
_entity_poly.pdbx_strand_id
1 'polypeptide(L)'
;MKKNHFISQLRFCGIALLGVGALMLSSCADDGYNDDERWSSSVKNTTLESPSAEDITVTASADGKSQTITWPVVNGAGGYLVSFYDPSAEDSIVADSIVDGCQIIVSREEDMNYVFSIKTLGNEANNNKGAEAPTEYAFTTFMPATAVLPNGTDIYEWSQTPEIQTLLTTPTEETLIFDLEAGGEYALSNIVDFGHNKVILRTASKNDWATITYANGASIR
;
A
#
# COMPACT_ATOMS: atom_id res chain seq x y z
N MET A 1 -65.63 -1.26 -17.64
CA MET A 1 -64.91 -2.49 -17.26
C MET A 1 -63.51 -2.46 -17.86
N LYS A 2 -62.55 -1.77 -17.28
CA LYS A 2 -61.11 -1.75 -17.68
C LYS A 2 -60.21 -1.45 -16.50
N LYS A 3 -60.26 -2.22 -15.41
CA LYS A 3 -59.46 -2.00 -14.23
C LYS A 3 -58.65 -3.20 -13.72
N ASN A 4 -58.77 -4.37 -14.30
CA ASN A 4 -58.17 -5.59 -13.72
C ASN A 4 -56.92 -6.13 -14.43
N HIS A 5 -56.47 -5.53 -15.54
CA HIS A 5 -55.26 -5.99 -16.25
C HIS A 5 -53.95 -5.41 -15.72
N PHE A 6 -54.00 -4.27 -15.04
CA PHE A 6 -52.77 -3.61 -14.56
C PHE A 6 -52.19 -4.25 -13.30
N ILE A 7 -53.03 -4.82 -12.45
CA ILE A 7 -52.60 -5.44 -11.19
C ILE A 7 -51.96 -6.82 -11.40
N SER A 8 -52.39 -7.52 -12.47
CA SER A 8 -51.85 -8.83 -12.84
C SER A 8 -50.39 -8.72 -13.34
N GLN A 9 -50.07 -7.67 -14.10
CA GLN A 9 -48.72 -7.46 -14.62
C GLN A 9 -47.70 -7.08 -13.51
N LEU A 10 -48.16 -6.35 -12.48
CA LEU A 10 -47.29 -5.96 -11.37
C LEU A 10 -46.88 -7.12 -10.46
N ARG A 11 -47.75 -8.16 -10.36
CA ARG A 11 -47.46 -9.33 -9.54
C ARG A 11 -46.44 -10.26 -10.19
N PHE A 12 -46.40 -10.32 -11.52
CA PHE A 12 -45.40 -11.14 -12.24
C PHE A 12 -44.01 -10.51 -12.25
N CYS A 13 -43.91 -9.17 -12.34
CA CYS A 13 -42.59 -8.50 -12.23
C CYS A 13 -41.98 -8.57 -10.84
N GLY A 14 -42.82 -8.55 -9.78
CA GLY A 14 -42.32 -8.63 -8.40
C GLY A 14 -41.72 -10.00 -8.04
N ILE A 15 -42.27 -11.08 -8.59
CA ILE A 15 -41.78 -12.45 -8.33
C ILE A 15 -40.51 -12.72 -9.14
N ALA A 16 -40.37 -12.18 -10.35
CA ALA A 16 -39.15 -12.32 -11.15
C ALA A 16 -37.95 -11.56 -10.55
N LEU A 17 -38.16 -10.38 -9.93
CA LEU A 17 -37.10 -9.64 -9.26
C LEU A 17 -36.63 -10.30 -7.96
N LEU A 18 -37.53 -10.95 -7.22
CA LEU A 18 -37.17 -11.71 -6.01
C LEU A 18 -36.43 -13.01 -6.35
N GLY A 19 -36.69 -13.63 -7.49
CA GLY A 19 -36.00 -14.84 -7.95
C GLY A 19 -34.56 -14.58 -8.39
N VAL A 20 -34.28 -13.42 -9.00
CA VAL A 20 -32.93 -13.05 -9.43
C VAL A 20 -32.07 -12.60 -8.24
N GLY A 21 -32.67 -11.94 -7.26
CA GLY A 21 -31.94 -11.54 -6.03
C GLY A 21 -31.51 -12.73 -5.15
N ALA A 22 -32.29 -13.81 -5.15
CA ALA A 22 -31.96 -15.01 -4.35
C ALA A 22 -30.85 -15.87 -4.97
N LEU A 23 -30.60 -15.77 -6.29
CA LEU A 23 -29.53 -16.51 -6.98
C LEU A 23 -28.14 -15.84 -6.81
N MET A 24 -28.10 -14.58 -6.39
CA MET A 24 -26.82 -13.87 -6.17
C MET A 24 -26.26 -14.06 -4.75
N LEU A 25 -27.02 -14.68 -3.84
CA LEU A 25 -26.59 -14.92 -2.45
C LEU A 25 -26.05 -16.34 -2.23
N SER A 26 -26.06 -17.20 -3.25
CA SER A 26 -25.49 -18.55 -3.16
C SER A 26 -24.07 -18.65 -3.73
N SER A 27 -23.44 -17.54 -4.06
CA SER A 27 -22.05 -17.52 -4.47
C SER A 27 -21.20 -17.19 -3.27
N CYS A 28 -20.42 -18.17 -2.86
CA CYS A 28 -19.33 -18.13 -1.88
C CYS A 28 -19.63 -18.75 -0.52
N ALA A 29 -20.22 -19.91 -0.52
CA ALA A 29 -19.86 -20.92 0.45
C ALA A 29 -19.62 -22.20 -0.34
N ASP A 30 -18.63 -22.18 -1.19
CA ASP A 30 -18.02 -23.43 -1.62
C ASP A 30 -17.14 -23.86 -0.45
N ASP A 31 -17.71 -24.70 0.40
CA ASP A 31 -16.97 -25.51 1.37
C ASP A 31 -16.04 -26.52 0.65
N GLY A 32 -15.46 -26.06 -0.47
CA GLY A 32 -14.56 -26.84 -1.31
C GLY A 32 -13.23 -27.19 -0.66
N TYR A 33 -13.06 -26.89 0.61
CA TYR A 33 -11.98 -27.42 1.41
C TYR A 33 -12.52 -28.55 2.28
N ASN A 34 -12.27 -29.77 1.88
CA ASN A 34 -12.29 -30.88 2.80
C ASN A 34 -11.30 -30.57 3.92
N ASP A 35 -11.73 -30.59 5.16
CA ASP A 35 -10.84 -30.41 6.32
C ASP A 35 -9.67 -31.42 6.30
N ASP A 36 -9.86 -32.55 5.64
CA ASP A 36 -8.83 -33.59 5.43
C ASP A 36 -7.79 -33.22 4.35
N GLU A 37 -8.11 -32.33 3.40
CA GLU A 37 -7.17 -31.84 2.37
C GLU A 37 -6.50 -30.53 2.76
N ARG A 38 -7.01 -29.88 3.77
CA ARG A 38 -6.69 -28.49 4.12
C ARG A 38 -5.25 -28.26 4.46
N TRP A 39 -4.48 -29.23 4.78
CA TRP A 39 -3.09 -29.08 5.20
C TRP A 39 -2.45 -30.44 5.53
N SER A 40 -2.69 -31.45 4.71
CA SER A 40 -1.92 -32.70 4.79
C SER A 40 -0.46 -32.44 4.33
N SER A 41 0.16 -31.46 4.96
CA SER A 41 1.57 -31.19 4.80
C SER A 41 2.34 -32.38 5.34
N SER A 42 3.31 -32.88 4.58
CA SER A 42 4.31 -33.83 5.08
C SER A 42 5.20 -33.22 6.16
N VAL A 43 5.11 -31.91 6.40
CA VAL A 43 5.89 -31.16 7.39
C VAL A 43 5.27 -31.33 8.76
N LYS A 44 5.97 -32.10 9.62
CA LYS A 44 5.55 -32.41 10.99
C LYS A 44 6.72 -32.38 11.94
N ASN A 45 6.45 -32.11 13.23
CA ASN A 45 7.44 -32.15 14.32
C ASN A 45 8.62 -31.20 14.09
N THR A 46 8.36 -29.99 13.57
CA THR A 46 9.41 -29.03 13.27
C THR A 46 9.04 -27.64 13.77
N THR A 47 10.04 -26.75 13.84
CA THR A 47 9.84 -25.32 13.98
C THR A 47 9.77 -24.72 12.58
N LEU A 48 8.70 -23.96 12.33
CA LEU A 48 8.48 -23.29 11.04
C LEU A 48 9.23 -21.97 10.99
N GLU A 49 9.46 -21.48 9.79
CA GLU A 49 10.01 -20.14 9.55
C GLU A 49 8.93 -19.21 9.03
N SER A 50 9.11 -17.91 9.23
CA SER A 50 8.25 -16.91 8.60
C SER A 50 8.59 -16.79 7.11
N PRO A 51 7.65 -16.34 6.23
CA PRO A 51 7.95 -16.06 4.83
C PRO A 51 9.14 -15.12 4.69
N SER A 52 9.97 -15.31 3.64
CA SER A 52 11.06 -14.37 3.36
C SER A 52 10.51 -13.01 2.94
N ALA A 53 11.18 -11.92 3.32
CA ALA A 53 10.81 -10.57 2.90
C ALA A 53 10.83 -10.42 1.37
N GLU A 54 11.71 -11.14 0.68
CA GLU A 54 11.81 -11.12 -0.79
C GLU A 54 10.60 -11.73 -1.51
N ASP A 55 9.86 -12.60 -0.80
CA ASP A 55 8.68 -13.27 -1.34
C ASP A 55 7.36 -12.52 -1.03
N ILE A 56 7.44 -11.43 -0.26
CA ILE A 56 6.28 -10.59 0.05
C ILE A 56 6.06 -9.63 -1.11
N THR A 57 4.82 -9.57 -1.61
CA THR A 57 4.45 -8.65 -2.68
C THR A 57 3.33 -7.72 -2.25
N VAL A 58 3.41 -6.47 -2.69
CA VAL A 58 2.40 -5.43 -2.45
C VAL A 58 1.86 -4.95 -3.78
N THR A 59 0.54 -5.02 -3.95
CA THR A 59 -0.13 -4.60 -5.18
C THR A 59 -1.21 -3.57 -4.83
N ALA A 60 -1.12 -2.37 -5.39
CA ALA A 60 -2.14 -1.34 -5.22
C ALA A 60 -3.42 -1.70 -5.98
N SER A 61 -4.57 -1.35 -5.40
CA SER A 61 -5.86 -1.40 -6.11
C SER A 61 -5.91 -0.38 -7.25
N ALA A 62 -6.79 -0.60 -8.22
CA ALA A 62 -6.93 0.28 -9.37
C ALA A 62 -7.36 1.71 -9.00
N ASP A 63 -8.04 1.89 -7.89
CA ASP A 63 -8.47 3.20 -7.37
C ASP A 63 -7.44 3.85 -6.43
N GLY A 64 -6.33 3.17 -6.16
CA GLY A 64 -5.26 3.65 -5.30
C GLY A 64 -5.58 3.73 -3.80
N LYS A 65 -6.78 3.32 -3.37
CA LYS A 65 -7.24 3.47 -1.97
C LYS A 65 -6.92 2.31 -1.06
N SER A 66 -6.57 1.18 -1.64
CA SER A 66 -6.19 -0.03 -0.91
C SER A 66 -4.99 -0.70 -1.56
N GLN A 67 -4.41 -1.62 -0.84
CA GLN A 67 -3.34 -2.47 -1.33
C GLN A 67 -3.49 -3.87 -0.79
N THR A 68 -3.14 -4.84 -1.62
CA THR A 68 -3.12 -6.25 -1.25
C THR A 68 -1.67 -6.63 -0.97
N ILE A 69 -1.42 -7.17 0.21
CA ILE A 69 -0.13 -7.74 0.59
C ILE A 69 -0.26 -9.24 0.55
N THR A 70 0.59 -9.92 -0.19
CA THR A 70 0.58 -11.37 -0.37
C THR A 70 1.93 -11.98 -0.02
N TRP A 71 1.91 -13.23 0.43
CA TRP A 71 3.07 -14.01 0.79
C TRP A 71 2.88 -15.48 0.41
N PRO A 72 3.96 -16.28 0.29
CA PRO A 72 3.85 -17.71 -0.02
C PRO A 72 3.32 -18.50 1.17
N VAL A 73 2.64 -19.60 0.84
CA VAL A 73 2.19 -20.58 1.84
C VAL A 73 3.40 -21.22 2.53
N VAL A 74 3.40 -21.22 3.85
CA VAL A 74 4.34 -22.01 4.64
C VAL A 74 3.71 -23.36 4.97
N ASN A 75 4.25 -24.42 4.38
CA ASN A 75 3.71 -25.76 4.57
C ASN A 75 3.74 -26.19 6.04
N GLY A 76 2.60 -26.62 6.55
CA GLY A 76 2.46 -27.07 7.94
C GLY A 76 2.19 -25.93 8.93
N ALA A 77 1.96 -24.71 8.46
CA ALA A 77 1.53 -23.59 9.29
C ALA A 77 0.10 -23.78 9.82
N GLY A 78 -0.20 -23.16 10.96
CA GLY A 78 -1.54 -23.05 11.51
C GLY A 78 -2.18 -21.67 11.26
N GLY A 79 -1.54 -20.84 10.42
CA GLY A 79 -1.95 -19.48 10.11
C GLY A 79 -0.79 -18.50 10.27
N TYR A 80 -1.08 -17.21 10.21
CA TYR A 80 -0.10 -16.14 10.31
C TYR A 80 -0.58 -15.07 11.27
N LEU A 81 0.33 -14.57 12.11
CA LEU A 81 0.13 -13.37 12.91
C LEU A 81 0.71 -12.21 12.09
N VAL A 82 -0.11 -11.22 11.78
CA VAL A 82 0.29 -10.08 10.96
C VAL A 82 0.02 -8.75 11.64
N SER A 83 0.90 -7.78 11.41
CA SER A 83 0.72 -6.39 11.78
C SER A 83 1.10 -5.51 10.60
N PHE A 84 0.44 -4.36 10.48
CA PHE A 84 0.71 -3.37 9.43
C PHE A 84 0.63 -1.98 10.04
N TYR A 85 1.69 -1.20 9.90
CA TYR A 85 1.81 0.10 10.56
C TYR A 85 2.68 1.08 9.76
N ASP A 86 2.50 2.37 10.05
CA ASP A 86 3.43 3.44 9.73
C ASP A 86 4.46 3.55 10.85
N PRO A 87 5.77 3.38 10.60
CA PRO A 87 6.80 3.42 11.64
C PRO A 87 6.92 4.79 12.33
N SER A 88 6.31 5.83 11.78
CA SER A 88 6.28 7.19 12.35
C SER A 88 5.00 7.48 13.14
N ALA A 89 4.01 6.60 13.13
CA ALA A 89 2.76 6.72 13.88
C ALA A 89 2.80 5.90 15.17
N GLU A 90 2.07 6.36 16.19
CA GLU A 90 1.96 5.64 17.47
C GLU A 90 1.03 4.40 17.33
N ASP A 91 0.04 4.46 16.45
CA ASP A 91 -0.97 3.42 16.28
C ASP A 91 -0.72 2.57 15.04
N SER A 92 -0.91 1.26 15.19
CA SER A 92 -0.90 0.32 14.07
C SER A 92 -2.19 0.43 13.25
N ILE A 93 -2.08 0.34 11.91
CA ILE A 93 -3.23 0.28 11.00
C ILE A 93 -3.92 -1.09 11.13
N VAL A 94 -3.11 -2.16 11.24
CA VAL A 94 -3.56 -3.50 11.59
C VAL A 94 -2.68 -3.97 12.74
N ALA A 95 -3.25 -4.16 13.92
CA ALA A 95 -2.55 -4.68 15.09
C ALA A 95 -2.76 -6.20 15.17
N ASP A 96 -1.70 -6.95 15.37
CA ASP A 96 -1.63 -8.38 15.74
C ASP A 96 -2.86 -9.22 15.36
N SER A 97 -3.14 -9.30 14.07
CA SER A 97 -4.29 -10.02 13.52
C SER A 97 -3.87 -11.41 13.04
N ILE A 98 -4.70 -12.42 13.36
CA ILE A 98 -4.50 -13.79 12.87
C ILE A 98 -5.20 -13.95 11.52
N VAL A 99 -4.46 -14.45 10.53
CA VAL A 99 -4.92 -14.68 9.16
C VAL A 99 -4.65 -16.10 8.76
N ASP A 100 -5.67 -16.79 8.26
CA ASP A 100 -5.54 -18.17 7.75
C ASP A 100 -5.10 -18.24 6.29
N GLY A 101 -5.29 -17.15 5.53
CA GLY A 101 -4.91 -17.03 4.14
C GLY A 101 -3.49 -16.50 3.96
N CYS A 102 -3.08 -16.34 2.70
CA CYS A 102 -1.78 -15.80 2.31
C CYS A 102 -1.88 -14.38 1.75
N GLN A 103 -2.87 -13.63 2.18
CA GLN A 103 -3.04 -12.22 1.79
C GLN A 103 -3.84 -11.45 2.83
N ILE A 104 -3.59 -10.14 2.87
CA ILE A 104 -4.46 -9.15 3.52
C ILE A 104 -4.70 -7.97 2.56
N ILE A 105 -5.81 -7.30 2.76
CA ILE A 105 -6.13 -6.03 2.08
C ILE A 105 -6.15 -4.94 3.14
N VAL A 106 -5.36 -3.92 2.94
CA VAL A 106 -5.23 -2.78 3.87
C VAL A 106 -5.46 -1.47 3.14
N SER A 107 -5.80 -0.42 3.89
CA SER A 107 -5.87 0.93 3.33
C SER A 107 -4.51 1.37 2.80
N ARG A 108 -4.52 2.18 1.75
CA ARG A 108 -3.33 2.78 1.17
C ARG A 108 -3.50 4.30 1.11
N GLU A 109 -2.51 4.99 1.60
CA GLU A 109 -2.34 6.42 1.39
C GLU A 109 -1.09 6.65 0.54
N GLU A 110 -1.07 7.75 -0.19
CA GLU A 110 0.11 8.18 -0.93
C GLU A 110 1.13 8.82 0.01
N ASP A 111 2.38 8.78 -0.41
CA ASP A 111 3.51 9.39 0.31
C ASP A 111 3.65 8.91 1.76
N MET A 112 3.52 7.59 1.96
CA MET A 112 3.66 6.94 3.25
C MET A 112 4.80 5.94 3.26
N ASN A 113 5.39 5.75 4.42
CA ASN A 113 6.25 4.61 4.73
C ASN A 113 5.43 3.59 5.51
N TYR A 114 5.57 2.33 5.15
CA TYR A 114 4.85 1.24 5.80
C TYR A 114 5.78 0.11 6.18
N VAL A 115 5.45 -0.55 7.27
CA VAL A 115 6.06 -1.82 7.66
C VAL A 115 4.95 -2.87 7.79
N PHE A 116 5.13 -3.97 7.11
CA PHE A 116 4.34 -5.19 7.27
C PHE A 116 5.16 -6.22 8.03
N SER A 117 4.64 -6.70 9.14
CA SER A 117 5.24 -7.74 9.95
C SER A 117 4.41 -9.01 9.87
N ILE A 118 5.04 -10.15 9.64
CA ILE A 118 4.38 -11.45 9.53
C ILE A 118 5.14 -12.52 10.28
N LYS A 119 4.42 -13.30 11.09
CA LYS A 119 4.94 -14.43 11.82
C LYS A 119 4.11 -15.68 11.58
N THR A 120 4.74 -16.75 11.12
CA THR A 120 4.07 -18.05 10.96
C THR A 120 3.70 -18.65 12.31
N LEU A 121 2.44 -19.06 12.44
CA LEU A 121 1.90 -19.73 13.62
C LEU A 121 2.11 -21.25 13.53
N GLY A 122 2.30 -21.88 14.69
CA GLY A 122 2.40 -23.32 14.80
C GLY A 122 1.08 -24.04 14.48
N ASN A 123 1.18 -25.32 14.19
CA ASN A 123 0.04 -26.19 13.94
C ASN A 123 0.11 -27.40 14.89
N GLU A 124 -0.78 -27.44 15.86
CA GLU A 124 -0.80 -28.49 16.89
C GLU A 124 -1.11 -29.88 16.30
N ALA A 125 -1.97 -29.97 15.28
CA ALA A 125 -2.32 -31.22 14.62
C ALA A 125 -1.11 -31.91 13.95
N ASN A 126 -0.11 -31.10 13.54
CA ASN A 126 1.14 -31.58 12.95
C ASN A 126 2.32 -31.54 13.94
N ASN A 127 2.09 -31.15 15.19
CA ASN A 127 3.11 -30.91 16.19
C ASN A 127 4.21 -29.94 15.69
N ASN A 128 3.83 -28.92 14.92
CA ASN A 128 4.72 -27.90 14.43
C ASN A 128 4.70 -26.68 15.36
N LYS A 129 5.86 -26.15 15.67
CA LYS A 129 6.02 -24.89 16.39
C LYS A 129 6.01 -23.74 15.38
N GLY A 130 5.46 -22.60 15.76
CA GLY A 130 5.54 -21.37 14.97
C GLY A 130 6.96 -20.85 14.84
N ALA A 131 7.14 -19.89 13.95
CA ALA A 131 8.41 -19.19 13.77
C ALA A 131 8.84 -18.51 15.06
N GLU A 132 10.15 -18.45 15.32
CA GLU A 132 10.69 -17.77 16.51
C GLU A 132 10.54 -16.25 16.40
N ALA A 133 10.78 -15.69 15.21
CA ALA A 133 10.70 -14.27 14.93
C ALA A 133 9.75 -13.96 13.75
N PRO A 134 9.14 -12.78 13.73
CA PRO A 134 8.46 -12.29 12.54
C PRO A 134 9.47 -11.92 11.45
N THR A 135 9.00 -11.86 10.21
CA THR A 135 9.65 -11.16 9.11
C THR A 135 9.04 -9.78 8.98
N GLU A 136 9.86 -8.77 8.84
CA GLU A 136 9.45 -7.41 8.56
C GLU A 136 9.74 -7.06 7.10
N TYR A 137 8.78 -6.43 6.44
CA TYR A 137 8.88 -5.94 5.08
C TYR A 137 8.50 -4.46 5.05
N ALA A 138 9.51 -3.61 4.87
CA ALA A 138 9.33 -2.17 4.77
C ALA A 138 9.18 -1.75 3.30
N PHE A 139 8.23 -0.88 3.02
CA PHE A 139 8.02 -0.33 1.69
C PHE A 139 7.42 1.08 1.77
N THR A 140 7.40 1.77 0.64
CA THR A 140 6.89 3.13 0.54
C THR A 140 5.89 3.26 -0.59
N THR A 141 4.92 4.16 -0.43
CA THR A 141 3.98 4.56 -1.49
C THR A 141 4.38 5.87 -2.15
N PHE A 142 5.54 6.41 -1.84
CA PHE A 142 6.09 7.58 -2.53
C PHE A 142 6.28 7.30 -4.02
N MET A 143 5.84 8.21 -4.86
CA MET A 143 6.26 8.21 -6.25
C MET A 143 7.78 8.43 -6.30
N PRO A 144 8.52 7.73 -7.19
CA PRO A 144 9.96 7.92 -7.30
C PRO A 144 10.30 9.39 -7.56
N ALA A 145 11.27 9.91 -6.82
CA ALA A 145 11.78 11.25 -7.08
C ALA A 145 12.57 11.29 -8.39
N THR A 146 12.40 12.36 -9.17
CA THR A 146 13.22 12.65 -10.35
C THR A 146 14.65 13.00 -9.93
N ALA A 147 14.77 13.77 -8.83
CA ALA A 147 16.05 14.06 -8.19
C ALA A 147 15.84 14.36 -6.69
N VAL A 148 16.90 14.17 -5.91
CA VAL A 148 16.92 14.49 -4.47
C VAL A 148 17.86 15.68 -4.26
N LEU A 149 17.42 16.67 -3.49
CA LEU A 149 18.24 17.79 -3.06
C LEU A 149 18.94 17.42 -1.76
N PRO A 150 20.28 17.44 -1.72
CA PRO A 150 21.01 17.19 -0.48
C PRO A 150 20.77 18.30 0.54
N ASN A 151 20.75 17.94 1.83
CA ASN A 151 20.64 18.87 2.93
C ASN A 151 21.71 19.99 2.85
N GLY A 152 21.36 21.22 3.21
CA GLY A 152 22.24 22.37 3.15
C GLY A 152 22.35 23.02 1.77
N THR A 153 21.62 22.56 0.77
CA THR A 153 21.67 23.09 -0.59
C THR A 153 20.89 24.40 -0.72
N ASP A 154 21.41 25.35 -1.49
CA ASP A 154 20.63 26.47 -2.01
C ASP A 154 19.85 26.00 -3.25
N ILE A 155 18.51 26.08 -3.17
CA ILE A 155 17.61 25.58 -4.21
C ILE A 155 17.82 26.32 -5.54
N TYR A 156 18.14 27.63 -5.49
CA TYR A 156 18.44 28.39 -6.70
C TYR A 156 19.75 27.90 -7.35
N GLU A 157 20.84 27.78 -6.59
CA GLU A 157 22.11 27.29 -7.14
C GLU A 157 21.98 25.87 -7.70
N TRP A 158 21.26 25.00 -6.99
CA TRP A 158 20.96 23.65 -7.46
C TRP A 158 20.16 23.66 -8.76
N SER A 159 19.16 24.53 -8.88
CA SER A 159 18.35 24.65 -10.10
C SER A 159 19.17 25.11 -11.31
N GLN A 160 20.33 25.76 -11.10
CA GLN A 160 21.24 26.23 -12.17
C GLN A 160 22.24 25.16 -12.61
N THR A 161 22.30 24.00 -11.95
CA THR A 161 23.19 22.91 -12.40
C THR A 161 22.77 22.39 -13.77
N PRO A 162 23.71 21.97 -14.65
CA PRO A 162 23.40 21.58 -16.04
C PRO A 162 22.38 20.42 -16.11
N GLU A 163 22.44 19.51 -15.16
CA GLU A 163 21.54 18.33 -15.09
C GLU A 163 20.11 18.79 -14.81
N ILE A 164 19.92 19.64 -13.79
CA ILE A 164 18.59 20.12 -13.40
C ILE A 164 18.04 21.11 -14.44
N GLN A 165 18.88 21.98 -14.98
CA GLN A 165 18.50 22.87 -16.08
C GLN A 165 17.99 22.07 -17.30
N THR A 166 18.62 20.95 -17.62
CA THR A 166 18.15 20.09 -18.70
C THR A 166 16.75 19.52 -18.41
N LEU A 167 16.51 19.06 -17.17
CA LEU A 167 15.19 18.57 -16.75
C LEU A 167 14.12 19.67 -16.80
N LEU A 168 14.45 20.88 -16.31
CA LEU A 168 13.50 21.99 -16.23
C LEU A 168 13.17 22.58 -17.59
N THR A 169 14.11 22.59 -18.53
CA THR A 169 13.94 23.19 -19.87
C THR A 169 13.43 22.21 -20.93
N THR A 170 13.50 20.90 -20.67
CA THR A 170 12.97 19.88 -21.57
C THR A 170 11.48 19.69 -21.29
N PRO A 171 10.58 20.01 -22.24
CA PRO A 171 9.17 19.80 -22.04
C PRO A 171 8.85 18.33 -21.82
N THR A 172 8.05 18.03 -20.78
CA THR A 172 7.57 16.68 -20.46
C THR A 172 6.11 16.72 -19.98
N GLU A 173 5.37 15.66 -20.30
CA GLU A 173 4.03 15.43 -19.74
C GLU A 173 4.09 14.80 -18.32
N GLU A 174 5.24 14.25 -17.97
CA GLU A 174 5.46 13.68 -16.65
C GLU A 174 5.66 14.76 -15.61
N THR A 175 5.25 14.46 -14.37
CA THR A 175 5.50 15.35 -13.24
C THR A 175 6.91 15.14 -12.73
N LEU A 176 7.71 16.19 -12.70
CA LEU A 176 9.04 16.19 -12.08
C LEU A 176 8.88 16.28 -10.56
N ILE A 177 9.45 15.33 -9.84
CA ILE A 177 9.37 15.25 -8.39
C ILE A 177 10.75 15.45 -7.81
N PHE A 178 10.90 16.49 -6.99
CA PHE A 178 12.13 16.82 -6.31
C PHE A 178 11.96 16.64 -4.80
N ASP A 179 12.70 15.68 -4.25
CA ASP A 179 12.65 15.38 -2.83
C ASP A 179 13.70 16.19 -2.06
N LEU A 180 13.24 16.86 -1.00
CA LEU A 180 14.06 17.41 0.06
C LEU A 180 14.29 16.31 1.11
N GLU A 181 15.51 16.20 1.63
CA GLU A 181 15.78 15.25 2.72
C GLU A 181 14.92 15.55 3.95
N ALA A 182 14.49 14.52 4.65
CA ALA A 182 13.71 14.67 5.87
C ALA A 182 14.50 15.47 6.92
N GLY A 183 13.84 16.47 7.55
CA GLY A 183 14.47 17.36 8.52
C GLY A 183 15.54 18.29 7.94
N GLY A 184 15.73 18.31 6.62
CA GLY A 184 16.77 19.09 5.95
C GLY A 184 16.54 20.61 6.05
N GLU A 185 17.64 21.36 6.03
CA GLU A 185 17.65 22.83 6.00
C GLU A 185 18.13 23.30 4.62
N TYR A 186 17.37 24.19 3.99
CA TYR A 186 17.61 24.68 2.63
C TYR A 186 17.56 26.20 2.59
N ALA A 187 18.33 26.81 1.68
CA ALA A 187 18.20 28.20 1.34
C ALA A 187 17.53 28.38 -0.02
N LEU A 188 16.84 29.49 -0.21
CA LEU A 188 16.39 29.97 -1.50
C LEU A 188 16.89 31.39 -1.66
N SER A 189 17.99 31.56 -2.39
CA SER A 189 18.68 32.88 -2.52
C SER A 189 18.10 33.76 -3.61
N ASN A 190 17.40 33.19 -4.59
CA ASN A 190 16.87 33.94 -5.75
C ASN A 190 15.60 33.32 -6.28
N ILE A 191 15.10 33.82 -7.42
CA ILE A 191 13.93 33.28 -8.09
C ILE A 191 14.29 31.97 -8.82
N VAL A 192 13.57 30.89 -8.52
CA VAL A 192 13.60 29.64 -9.26
C VAL A 192 12.37 29.55 -10.15
N ASP A 193 12.60 29.44 -11.45
CA ASP A 193 11.54 29.27 -12.44
C ASP A 193 11.59 27.81 -12.96
N PHE A 194 10.56 27.05 -12.69
CA PHE A 194 10.42 25.66 -13.15
C PHE A 194 9.85 25.54 -14.58
N GLY A 195 9.63 26.67 -15.26
CA GLY A 195 9.17 26.71 -16.65
C GLY A 195 7.73 26.21 -16.80
N HIS A 196 7.49 25.37 -17.81
CA HIS A 196 6.16 24.85 -18.15
C HIS A 196 5.91 23.43 -17.60
N ASN A 197 6.90 22.81 -17.01
CA ASN A 197 6.78 21.45 -16.49
C ASN A 197 5.97 21.44 -15.17
N LYS A 198 5.25 20.36 -14.94
CA LYS A 198 4.62 20.11 -13.65
C LYS A 198 5.70 19.71 -12.67
N VAL A 199 5.86 20.47 -11.58
CA VAL A 199 6.89 20.21 -10.58
C VAL A 199 6.25 20.05 -9.21
N ILE A 200 6.68 19.01 -8.50
CA ILE A 200 6.41 18.80 -7.08
C ILE A 200 7.74 18.92 -6.35
N LEU A 201 7.82 19.86 -5.42
CA LEU A 201 8.89 19.95 -4.43
C LEU A 201 8.32 19.49 -3.10
N ARG A 202 8.85 18.42 -2.54
CA ARG A 202 8.30 17.82 -1.32
C ARG A 202 9.41 17.35 -0.39
N THR A 203 9.08 17.20 0.89
CA THR A 203 9.94 16.50 1.84
C THR A 203 9.76 14.98 1.68
N ALA A 204 10.84 14.23 1.74
CA ALA A 204 10.84 12.77 1.67
C ALA A 204 10.15 12.08 2.88
N SER A 205 9.61 12.85 3.80
CA SER A 205 8.84 12.38 4.97
C SER A 205 7.71 13.35 5.30
N LYS A 206 6.53 12.84 5.63
CA LYS A 206 5.40 13.66 6.12
C LYS A 206 5.59 14.14 7.57
N ASN A 207 6.42 13.45 8.34
CA ASN A 207 6.55 13.67 9.78
C ASN A 207 7.82 14.41 10.18
N ASP A 208 8.75 14.60 9.24
CA ASP A 208 10.01 15.29 9.46
C ASP A 208 10.23 16.31 8.33
N TRP A 209 9.64 17.48 8.51
CA TRP A 209 9.56 18.52 7.49
C TRP A 209 10.90 19.19 7.22
N ALA A 210 11.22 19.38 5.95
CA ALA A 210 12.33 20.24 5.56
C ALA A 210 11.98 21.72 5.79
N THR A 211 12.99 22.52 6.13
CA THR A 211 12.87 23.96 6.33
C THR A 211 13.52 24.71 5.18
N ILE A 212 12.81 25.65 4.56
CA ILE A 212 13.36 26.52 3.51
C ILE A 212 13.42 27.94 4.01
N THR A 213 14.62 28.53 4.04
CA THR A 213 14.87 29.95 4.39
C THR A 213 14.97 30.80 3.12
N TYR A 214 14.11 31.77 2.98
CA TYR A 214 14.01 32.65 1.82
C TYR A 214 14.84 33.93 1.99
N ALA A 215 15.66 34.25 1.00
CA ALA A 215 16.24 35.58 0.88
C ALA A 215 15.18 36.59 0.41
N ASN A 216 15.45 37.87 0.64
CA ASN A 216 14.53 38.95 0.23
C ASN A 216 14.38 38.96 -1.31
N GLY A 217 13.14 38.83 -1.78
CA GLY A 217 12.81 38.76 -3.20
C GLY A 217 12.93 37.38 -3.85
N ALA A 218 13.40 36.36 -3.14
CA ALA A 218 13.42 34.99 -3.61
C ALA A 218 12.00 34.41 -3.72
N SER A 219 11.75 33.59 -4.72
CA SER A 219 10.46 32.91 -4.93
C SER A 219 10.60 31.69 -5.83
N ILE A 220 9.64 30.80 -5.76
CA ILE A 220 9.45 29.67 -6.68
C ILE A 220 8.26 30.00 -7.61
N ARG A 221 8.43 29.77 -8.91
CA ARG A 221 7.42 30.05 -9.95
C ARG A 221 7.22 28.86 -10.85
#